data_7401fc7093598616fbdab5171e3f233d
#
_entry.id   7401fc7093598616fbdab5171e3f233d
#
_cell.length_a   1.000
_cell.length_b   1.000
_cell.length_c   1.000
_cell.angle_alpha   90.00
_cell.angle_beta   90.00
_cell.angle_gamma   90.00
#
_symmetry.space_group_name_H-M   'P 1'
#
loop_
_entity.id
_entity.type
_entity.pdbx_description
1 polymer ?
#
loop_
_entity_poly.entity_id
_entity_poly.type
_entity_poly.pdbx_seq_one_letter_code
_entity_poly.pdbx_strand_id
1 'polypeptide(L)'
;MTLSKHSIFADKERPTEERECSEHGAYTATNFLGEHWTECPQCMEILQAKQEEESLQKAKEAELEREQLRWKAKINGAAIPERFRDRTLDTYIAKTSGQKKALAFSKEYAENFDQVMKEGRSAIFVGKPGTGKTNLAIGIALEGIQQKRSPVFVTVQRLIRRVKDSRSNQNETESEIVNVFASPDLLILDEVGVQFGSEFEKQVLFDVLNERYEKLKPSILLSNIPGEQLADYLGERVTDRLRENGGKMIGFDWDSYRRN
;
A
#
# COMPACT_ATOMS: atom_id res chain seq x y z
N MET A 1 -61.01 -11.49 3.99
CA MET A 1 -61.09 -10.67 2.77
C MET A 1 -59.70 -10.59 2.17
N THR A 2 -59.43 -11.48 1.22
CA THR A 2 -58.17 -11.65 0.52
C THR A 2 -58.19 -10.81 -0.74
N LEU A 3 -57.41 -9.73 -0.78
CA LEU A 3 -57.23 -8.94 -1.99
C LEU A 3 -56.21 -9.60 -2.91
N SER A 4 -56.70 -10.21 -3.96
CA SER A 4 -55.94 -10.73 -5.09
C SER A 4 -55.24 -9.58 -5.83
N LYS A 5 -53.90 -9.58 -5.83
CA LYS A 5 -53.09 -8.74 -6.72
C LYS A 5 -53.16 -9.33 -8.12
N HIS A 6 -54.04 -8.82 -8.95
CA HIS A 6 -54.04 -9.11 -10.37
C HIS A 6 -52.82 -8.49 -11.03
N SER A 7 -51.99 -9.34 -11.61
CA SER A 7 -50.89 -8.98 -12.52
C SER A 7 -51.50 -8.30 -13.77
N ILE A 8 -51.22 -7.00 -13.93
CA ILE A 8 -51.68 -6.18 -15.07
C ILE A 8 -50.58 -6.10 -16.15
N PHE A 9 -49.80 -7.11 -16.34
CA PHE A 9 -48.96 -7.22 -17.53
C PHE A 9 -49.43 -8.41 -18.37
N ALA A 10 -50.48 -8.13 -19.18
CA ALA A 10 -50.86 -9.03 -20.29
C ALA A 10 -49.67 -9.10 -21.25
N ASP A 11 -49.24 -10.30 -21.62
CA ASP A 11 -48.31 -10.63 -22.69
C ASP A 11 -48.79 -10.01 -24.03
N LYS A 12 -48.43 -8.75 -24.27
CA LYS A 12 -48.41 -8.22 -25.62
C LYS A 12 -47.08 -8.64 -26.22
N GLU A 13 -47.13 -9.52 -27.22
CA GLU A 13 -45.96 -9.82 -28.06
C GLU A 13 -45.36 -8.51 -28.52
N ARG A 14 -44.11 -8.28 -28.10
CA ARG A 14 -43.41 -7.07 -28.47
C ARG A 14 -42.98 -7.17 -29.93
N PRO A 15 -43.09 -6.10 -30.73
CA PRO A 15 -42.64 -6.13 -32.12
C PRO A 15 -41.17 -6.51 -32.19
N THR A 16 -40.82 -7.42 -33.07
CA THR A 16 -39.42 -7.83 -33.33
C THR A 16 -39.10 -7.56 -34.79
N GLU A 17 -37.82 -7.22 -35.03
CA GLU A 17 -37.28 -6.93 -36.37
C GLU A 17 -35.87 -7.52 -36.48
N GLU A 18 -35.52 -8.10 -37.61
CA GLU A 18 -34.17 -8.52 -37.90
C GLU A 18 -33.29 -7.32 -38.26
N ARG A 19 -32.17 -7.15 -37.57
CA ARG A 19 -31.19 -6.10 -37.80
C ARG A 19 -29.80 -6.68 -37.95
N GLU A 20 -28.90 -5.94 -38.56
CA GLU A 20 -27.53 -6.34 -38.77
C GLU A 20 -26.59 -5.49 -37.92
N CYS A 21 -25.74 -6.15 -37.14
CA CYS A 21 -24.64 -5.52 -36.40
C CYS A 21 -23.36 -5.61 -37.23
N SER A 22 -22.64 -4.52 -37.36
CA SER A 22 -21.38 -4.45 -38.12
C SER A 22 -20.29 -5.41 -37.60
N GLU A 23 -20.38 -5.80 -36.33
CA GLU A 23 -19.33 -6.63 -35.66
C GLU A 23 -19.80 -8.10 -35.46
N HIS A 24 -21.10 -8.32 -35.22
CA HIS A 24 -21.65 -9.62 -34.80
C HIS A 24 -22.67 -10.22 -35.77
N GLY A 25 -22.95 -9.54 -36.89
CA GLY A 25 -23.91 -10.04 -37.90
C GLY A 25 -25.38 -9.84 -37.52
N ALA A 26 -26.25 -10.66 -38.10
CA ALA A 26 -27.71 -10.54 -37.93
C ALA A 26 -28.17 -10.88 -36.50
N TYR A 27 -29.10 -10.09 -35.97
CA TYR A 27 -29.73 -10.32 -34.65
C TYR A 27 -31.20 -9.84 -34.66
N THR A 28 -31.99 -10.41 -33.79
CA THR A 28 -33.42 -10.02 -33.63
C THR A 28 -33.50 -8.87 -32.60
N ALA A 29 -33.86 -7.68 -33.05
CA ALA A 29 -34.15 -6.55 -32.18
C ALA A 29 -35.60 -6.60 -31.70
N THR A 30 -35.81 -6.23 -30.43
CA THR A 30 -37.15 -6.13 -29.82
C THR A 30 -37.45 -4.67 -29.54
N ASN A 31 -38.67 -4.22 -29.87
CA ASN A 31 -39.12 -2.85 -29.61
C ASN A 31 -39.66 -2.74 -28.18
N PHE A 32 -39.11 -1.81 -27.41
CA PHE A 32 -39.62 -1.43 -26.10
C PHE A 32 -40.24 -0.05 -26.18
N LEU A 33 -41.48 0.10 -25.84
CA LEU A 33 -42.22 1.36 -25.74
C LEU A 33 -42.44 2.11 -27.08
N GLY A 34 -42.38 1.42 -28.24
CA GLY A 34 -42.75 1.99 -29.53
C GLY A 34 -41.69 2.80 -30.27
N GLU A 35 -40.66 3.28 -29.59
CA GLU A 35 -39.61 4.12 -30.20
C GLU A 35 -38.18 3.56 -30.00
N HIS A 36 -37.98 2.64 -29.08
CA HIS A 36 -36.65 2.11 -28.74
C HIS A 36 -36.52 0.62 -29.08
N TRP A 37 -35.56 0.32 -29.94
CA TRP A 37 -35.17 -1.03 -30.30
C TRP A 37 -33.95 -1.47 -29.52
N THR A 38 -33.90 -2.74 -29.13
CA THR A 38 -32.71 -3.30 -28.51
C THR A 38 -31.52 -3.25 -29.46
N GLU A 39 -30.35 -2.95 -28.93
CA GLU A 39 -29.09 -3.08 -29.63
C GLU A 39 -28.67 -4.56 -29.72
N CYS A 40 -27.61 -4.84 -30.45
CA CYS A 40 -27.05 -6.19 -30.57
C CYS A 40 -26.70 -6.76 -29.16
N PRO A 41 -27.26 -7.95 -28.81
CA PRO A 41 -27.04 -8.55 -27.49
C PRO A 41 -25.56 -8.73 -27.15
N GLN A 42 -24.73 -9.14 -28.11
CA GLN A 42 -23.28 -9.32 -27.89
C GLN A 42 -22.57 -7.99 -27.67
N CYS A 43 -22.93 -6.93 -28.37
CA CYS A 43 -22.42 -5.59 -28.10
C CYS A 43 -22.84 -5.10 -26.71
N MET A 44 -24.07 -5.38 -26.31
CA MET A 44 -24.56 -4.99 -24.98
C MET A 44 -23.85 -5.76 -23.86
N GLU A 45 -23.59 -7.05 -24.03
CA GLU A 45 -22.81 -7.85 -23.08
C GLU A 45 -21.40 -7.33 -22.94
N ILE A 46 -20.70 -7.01 -24.03
CA ILE A 46 -19.36 -6.43 -24.02
C ILE A 46 -19.34 -5.06 -23.32
N LEU A 47 -20.34 -4.21 -23.64
CA LEU A 47 -20.45 -2.88 -23.03
C LEU A 47 -20.73 -3.00 -21.53
N GLN A 48 -21.60 -3.92 -21.12
CA GLN A 48 -21.95 -4.14 -19.73
C GLN A 48 -20.76 -4.69 -18.95
N ALA A 49 -20.03 -5.67 -19.50
CA ALA A 49 -18.81 -6.19 -18.87
C ALA A 49 -17.76 -5.10 -18.69
N LYS A 50 -17.58 -4.22 -19.68
CA LYS A 50 -16.65 -3.09 -19.59
C LYS A 50 -17.08 -2.06 -18.52
N GLN A 51 -18.37 -1.75 -18.43
CA GLN A 51 -18.90 -0.86 -17.40
C GLN A 51 -18.76 -1.46 -15.99
N GLU A 52 -18.97 -2.76 -15.83
CA GLU A 52 -18.78 -3.47 -14.57
C GLU A 52 -17.31 -3.44 -14.15
N GLU A 53 -16.37 -3.68 -15.09
CA GLU A 53 -14.94 -3.59 -14.84
C GLU A 53 -14.52 -2.18 -14.41
N GLU A 54 -14.96 -1.14 -15.13
CA GLU A 54 -14.70 0.26 -14.79
C GLU A 54 -15.30 0.65 -13.42
N SER A 55 -16.50 0.16 -13.10
CA SER A 55 -17.14 0.44 -11.82
C SER A 55 -16.41 -0.23 -10.66
N LEU A 56 -15.98 -1.49 -10.85
CA LEU A 56 -15.19 -2.23 -9.88
C LEU A 56 -13.83 -1.55 -9.65
N GLN A 57 -13.21 -1.06 -10.72
CA GLN A 57 -11.95 -0.34 -10.65
C GLN A 57 -12.10 0.96 -9.84
N LYS A 58 -13.12 1.78 -10.12
CA LYS A 58 -13.41 3.01 -9.36
C LYS A 58 -13.74 2.72 -7.89
N ALA A 59 -14.46 1.65 -7.61
CA ALA A 59 -14.77 1.25 -6.24
C ALA A 59 -13.49 0.88 -5.46
N LYS A 60 -12.57 0.12 -6.08
CA LYS A 60 -11.26 -0.21 -5.48
C LYS A 60 -10.39 1.02 -5.23
N GLU A 61 -10.39 1.97 -6.15
CA GLU A 61 -9.65 3.25 -5.99
C GLU A 61 -10.21 4.09 -4.84
N ALA A 62 -11.54 4.19 -4.76
CA ALA A 62 -12.20 4.92 -3.68
C ALA A 62 -12.00 4.25 -2.30
N GLU A 63 -11.97 2.92 -2.26
CA GLU A 63 -11.69 2.18 -1.02
C GLU A 63 -10.25 2.41 -0.55
N LEU A 64 -9.27 2.35 -1.46
CA LEU A 64 -7.87 2.62 -1.17
C LEU A 64 -7.66 4.06 -0.66
N GLU A 65 -8.32 5.05 -1.30
CA GLU A 65 -8.26 6.44 -0.87
C GLU A 65 -8.87 6.63 0.53
N ARG A 66 -10.01 5.98 0.81
CA ARG A 66 -10.63 5.98 2.15
C ARG A 66 -9.72 5.33 3.18
N GLU A 67 -9.04 4.25 2.82
CA GLU A 67 -8.11 3.56 3.70
C GLU A 67 -6.90 4.45 4.01
N GLN A 68 -6.32 5.10 3.01
CA GLN A 68 -5.25 6.07 3.19
C GLN A 68 -5.67 7.26 4.07
N LEU A 69 -6.89 7.77 3.91
CA LEU A 69 -7.43 8.84 4.75
C LEU A 69 -7.66 8.36 6.19
N ARG A 70 -8.15 7.14 6.40
CA ARG A 70 -8.28 6.53 7.74
C ARG A 70 -6.92 6.38 8.41
N TRP A 71 -5.89 5.92 7.67
CA TRP A 71 -4.52 5.82 8.15
C TRP A 71 -3.96 7.20 8.51
N LYS A 72 -4.17 8.19 7.65
CA LYS A 72 -3.80 9.58 7.91
C LYS A 72 -4.40 10.11 9.21
N ALA A 73 -5.67 9.84 9.44
CA ALA A 73 -6.39 10.27 10.65
C ALA A 73 -5.90 9.51 11.89
N LYS A 74 -5.77 8.18 11.82
CA LYS A 74 -5.35 7.34 12.96
C LYS A 74 -3.90 7.57 13.40
N ILE A 75 -3.01 7.91 12.47
CA ILE A 75 -1.58 8.07 12.73
C ILE A 75 -1.18 9.56 12.86
N ASN A 76 -2.14 10.48 13.00
CA ASN A 76 -1.89 11.94 13.10
C ASN A 76 -0.92 12.45 11.99
N GLY A 77 -1.17 12.04 10.74
CA GLY A 77 -0.39 12.50 9.59
C GLY A 77 0.86 11.66 9.29
N ALA A 78 0.95 10.38 9.70
CA ALA A 78 2.02 9.45 9.29
C ALA A 78 1.91 9.00 7.82
N ALA A 79 1.17 9.72 6.98
CA ALA A 79 1.33 9.67 5.55
C ALA A 79 2.67 10.30 5.15
N ILE A 80 3.17 9.96 3.97
CA ILE A 80 4.39 10.53 3.40
C ILE A 80 4.38 12.05 3.58
N PRO A 81 5.37 12.65 4.29
CA PRO A 81 5.40 14.09 4.51
C PRO A 81 5.45 14.85 3.19
N GLU A 82 4.78 16.02 3.10
CA GLU A 82 4.69 16.81 1.86
C GLU A 82 6.03 17.07 1.18
N ARG A 83 7.07 17.35 1.99
CA ARG A 83 8.43 17.59 1.50
C ARG A 83 9.05 16.43 0.71
N PHE A 84 8.45 15.24 0.76
CA PHE A 84 8.94 14.04 0.08
C PHE A 84 8.04 13.56 -1.06
N ARG A 85 6.91 14.22 -1.33
CA ARG A 85 5.96 13.80 -2.37
C ARG A 85 6.58 13.73 -3.77
N ASP A 86 7.59 14.57 -4.04
CA ASP A 86 8.29 14.62 -5.32
C ASP A 86 9.56 13.75 -5.34
N ARG A 87 9.82 12.96 -4.29
CA ARG A 87 11.01 12.12 -4.16
C ARG A 87 10.80 10.73 -4.74
N THR A 88 10.58 10.66 -6.06
CA THR A 88 10.44 9.40 -6.79
C THR A 88 11.80 8.70 -6.96
N LEU A 89 11.78 7.41 -7.31
CA LEU A 89 13.00 6.67 -7.63
C LEU A 89 13.72 7.24 -8.87
N ASP A 90 12.99 7.84 -9.80
CA ASP A 90 13.55 8.43 -11.01
C ASP A 90 14.24 9.77 -10.77
N THR A 91 13.79 10.53 -9.76
CA THR A 91 14.45 11.79 -9.38
C THR A 91 15.71 11.59 -8.54
N TYR A 92 16.03 10.33 -8.15
CA TYR A 92 17.23 10.04 -7.36
C TYR A 92 18.49 10.04 -8.22
N ILE A 93 19.43 10.95 -7.93
CA ILE A 93 20.70 11.08 -8.67
C ILE A 93 21.75 10.15 -8.04
N ALA A 94 22.05 9.03 -8.71
CA ALA A 94 23.06 8.07 -8.29
C ALA A 94 24.41 8.34 -8.99
N LYS A 95 25.40 8.89 -8.25
CA LYS A 95 26.75 9.22 -8.75
C LYS A 95 27.76 8.09 -8.52
N THR A 96 27.72 7.46 -7.35
CA THR A 96 28.67 6.41 -6.94
C THR A 96 28.13 5.01 -7.20
N SER A 97 29.01 4.00 -7.21
CA SER A 97 28.63 2.59 -7.33
C SER A 97 27.68 2.15 -6.22
N GLY A 98 27.92 2.58 -4.97
CA GLY A 98 27.03 2.29 -3.83
C GLY A 98 25.61 2.86 -4.03
N GLN A 99 25.53 4.14 -4.47
CA GLN A 99 24.27 4.79 -4.78
C GLN A 99 23.49 4.08 -5.89
N LYS A 100 24.20 3.66 -6.97
CA LYS A 100 23.59 2.92 -8.07
C LYS A 100 23.04 1.56 -7.60
N LYS A 101 23.77 0.85 -6.75
CA LYS A 101 23.30 -0.42 -6.15
C LYS A 101 22.06 -0.23 -5.27
N ALA A 102 22.05 0.80 -4.41
CA ALA A 102 20.91 1.11 -3.56
C ALA A 102 19.67 1.51 -4.38
N LEU A 103 19.84 2.31 -5.44
CA LEU A 103 18.76 2.67 -6.36
C LEU A 103 18.25 1.45 -7.12
N ALA A 104 19.14 0.61 -7.65
CA ALA A 104 18.77 -0.60 -8.39
C ALA A 104 17.95 -1.56 -7.49
N PHE A 105 18.39 -1.76 -6.23
CA PHE A 105 17.62 -2.52 -5.26
C PHE A 105 16.23 -1.92 -5.01
N SER A 106 16.15 -0.60 -4.84
CA SER A 106 14.88 0.09 -4.57
C SER A 106 13.91 -0.01 -5.75
N LYS A 107 14.41 0.07 -6.99
CA LYS A 107 13.60 -0.13 -8.20
C LYS A 107 13.13 -1.58 -8.31
N GLU A 108 14.02 -2.56 -8.15
CA GLU A 108 13.68 -3.99 -8.16
C GLU A 108 12.61 -4.32 -7.11
N TYR A 109 12.78 -3.77 -5.89
CA TYR A 109 11.82 -3.97 -4.80
C TYR A 109 10.44 -3.40 -5.13
N ALA A 110 10.38 -2.21 -5.72
CA ALA A 110 9.13 -1.54 -6.10
C ALA A 110 8.47 -2.20 -7.32
N GLU A 111 9.23 -2.58 -8.34
CA GLU A 111 8.73 -3.26 -9.54
C GLU A 111 8.14 -4.65 -9.24
N ASN A 112 8.74 -5.37 -8.27
CA ASN A 112 8.29 -6.69 -7.85
C ASN A 112 7.43 -6.66 -6.57
N PHE A 113 6.69 -5.58 -6.33
CA PHE A 113 5.99 -5.36 -5.06
C PHE A 113 4.98 -6.47 -4.72
N ASP A 114 4.33 -7.07 -5.71
CA ASP A 114 3.43 -8.21 -5.49
C ASP A 114 4.17 -9.44 -4.95
N GLN A 115 5.38 -9.70 -5.43
CA GLN A 115 6.20 -10.79 -4.90
C GLN A 115 6.74 -10.45 -3.51
N VAL A 116 7.16 -9.20 -3.30
CA VAL A 116 7.56 -8.69 -1.98
C VAL A 116 6.46 -8.91 -0.94
N MET A 117 5.20 -8.64 -1.30
CA MET A 117 4.03 -8.85 -0.44
C MET A 117 3.78 -10.34 -0.16
N LYS A 118 3.89 -11.21 -1.16
CA LYS A 118 3.69 -12.66 -0.98
C LYS A 118 4.73 -13.28 -0.05
N GLU A 119 5.96 -12.79 -0.12
CA GLU A 119 7.08 -13.29 0.68
C GLU A 119 7.20 -12.60 2.05
N GLY A 120 6.58 -11.44 2.24
CA GLY A 120 6.81 -10.60 3.41
C GLY A 120 8.23 -10.02 3.44
N ARG A 121 8.87 -9.84 2.27
CA ARG A 121 10.28 -9.48 2.12
C ARG A 121 10.58 -8.08 2.63
N SER A 122 11.26 -7.98 3.75
CA SER A 122 11.64 -6.73 4.40
C SER A 122 12.99 -6.20 3.93
N ALA A 123 13.31 -4.92 4.25
CA ALA A 123 14.60 -4.31 3.95
C ALA A 123 15.07 -3.42 5.10
N ILE A 124 16.40 -3.30 5.26
CA ILE A 124 17.03 -2.44 6.24
C ILE A 124 18.02 -1.52 5.53
N PHE A 125 17.85 -0.21 5.64
CA PHE A 125 18.76 0.79 5.09
C PHE A 125 19.57 1.40 6.22
N VAL A 126 20.88 1.17 6.23
CA VAL A 126 21.79 1.64 7.27
C VAL A 126 22.84 2.59 6.71
N GLY A 127 23.23 3.60 7.45
CA GLY A 127 24.33 4.50 7.08
C GLY A 127 24.12 5.95 7.53
N LYS A 128 25.10 6.81 7.23
CA LYS A 128 25.16 8.19 7.71
C LYS A 128 23.93 9.03 7.38
N PRO A 129 23.60 10.06 8.18
CA PRO A 129 22.53 11.00 7.84
C PRO A 129 22.77 11.71 6.49
N GLY A 130 21.71 11.99 5.75
CA GLY A 130 21.78 12.74 4.49
C GLY A 130 22.22 11.93 3.27
N THR A 131 22.42 10.62 3.38
CA THR A 131 22.84 9.75 2.27
C THR A 131 21.71 9.29 1.35
N GLY A 132 20.43 9.69 1.62
CA GLY A 132 19.30 9.41 0.74
C GLY A 132 18.47 8.18 1.11
N LYS A 133 18.68 7.54 2.26
CA LYS A 133 17.88 6.39 2.75
C LYS A 133 16.38 6.68 2.69
N THR A 134 15.96 7.78 3.33
CA THR A 134 14.55 8.20 3.38
C THR A 134 14.00 8.49 1.98
N ASN A 135 14.80 9.07 1.07
CA ASN A 135 14.37 9.34 -0.31
C ASN A 135 14.06 8.04 -1.06
N LEU A 136 14.95 7.04 -0.99
CA LEU A 136 14.73 5.77 -1.68
C LEU A 136 13.57 4.97 -1.07
N ALA A 137 13.46 4.94 0.27
CA ALA A 137 12.34 4.26 0.92
C ALA A 137 10.99 4.90 0.56
N ILE A 138 10.92 6.23 0.51
CA ILE A 138 9.71 6.94 0.07
C ILE A 138 9.46 6.74 -1.41
N GLY A 139 10.50 6.70 -2.25
CA GLY A 139 10.34 6.36 -3.66
C GLY A 139 9.66 5.00 -3.84
N ILE A 140 10.07 3.97 -3.07
CA ILE A 140 9.39 2.67 -3.05
C ILE A 140 7.92 2.81 -2.62
N ALA A 141 7.65 3.62 -1.58
CA ALA A 141 6.28 3.83 -1.12
C ALA A 141 5.41 4.52 -2.17
N LEU A 142 5.94 5.51 -2.90
CA LEU A 142 5.21 6.21 -3.97
C LEU A 142 4.85 5.26 -5.12
N GLU A 143 5.77 4.38 -5.52
CA GLU A 143 5.48 3.33 -6.51
C GLU A 143 4.43 2.34 -5.98
N GLY A 144 4.50 1.96 -4.70
CA GLY A 144 3.48 1.14 -4.06
C GLY A 144 2.09 1.78 -4.10
N ILE A 145 1.99 3.10 -3.90
CA ILE A 145 0.72 3.84 -4.02
C ILE A 145 0.17 3.75 -5.44
N GLN A 146 1.01 3.89 -6.47
CA GLN A 146 0.59 3.75 -7.86
C GLN A 146 0.07 2.33 -8.15
N GLN A 147 0.62 1.32 -7.48
CA GLN A 147 0.17 -0.07 -7.53
C GLN A 147 -1.00 -0.37 -6.57
N LYS A 148 -1.70 0.68 -6.06
CA LYS A 148 -2.85 0.56 -5.16
C LYS A 148 -2.54 -0.13 -3.82
N ARG A 149 -1.34 0.07 -3.31
CA ARG A 149 -0.92 -0.40 -1.99
C ARG A 149 -1.02 0.73 -0.96
N SER A 150 -1.07 0.35 0.31
CA SER A 150 -1.19 1.26 1.45
C SER A 150 0.13 1.36 2.25
N PRO A 151 1.15 2.08 1.75
CA PRO A 151 2.37 2.30 2.50
C PRO A 151 2.17 3.36 3.60
N VAL A 152 2.82 3.14 4.73
CA VAL A 152 2.88 4.09 5.85
C VAL A 152 4.32 4.40 6.19
N PHE A 153 4.63 5.69 6.29
CA PHE A 153 5.92 6.21 6.78
C PHE A 153 5.75 6.81 8.18
N VAL A 154 6.59 6.38 9.12
CA VAL A 154 6.57 6.89 10.49
C VAL A 154 7.97 6.83 11.10
N THR A 155 8.32 7.81 11.95
CA THR A 155 9.51 7.68 12.80
C THR A 155 9.22 6.82 14.02
N VAL A 156 10.22 6.10 14.52
CA VAL A 156 10.11 5.30 15.75
C VAL A 156 9.57 6.16 16.90
N GLN A 157 10.08 7.37 17.06
CA GLN A 157 9.61 8.28 18.10
C GLN A 157 8.10 8.56 18.02
N ARG A 158 7.57 8.73 16.82
CA ARG A 158 6.15 9.00 16.60
C ARG A 158 5.30 7.77 16.89
N LEU A 159 5.76 6.59 16.48
CA LEU A 159 5.14 5.32 16.84
C LEU A 159 5.06 5.16 18.36
N ILE A 160 6.20 5.31 19.06
CA ILE A 160 6.26 5.17 20.52
C ILE A 160 5.36 6.19 21.23
N ARG A 161 5.34 7.44 20.77
CA ARG A 161 4.43 8.46 21.31
C ARG A 161 2.98 8.03 21.17
N ARG A 162 2.59 7.53 20.00
CA ARG A 162 1.22 7.11 19.74
C ARG A 162 0.77 5.94 20.63
N VAL A 163 1.68 4.99 20.91
CA VAL A 163 1.42 3.90 21.86
C VAL A 163 1.34 4.44 23.29
N LYS A 164 2.19 5.40 23.69
CA LYS A 164 2.11 6.02 25.03
C LYS A 164 0.80 6.79 25.22
N ASP A 165 0.37 7.52 24.18
CA ASP A 165 -0.86 8.31 24.24
C ASP A 165 -2.10 7.42 24.41
N SER A 166 -2.10 6.17 23.90
CA SER A 166 -3.22 5.23 24.09
C SER A 166 -3.40 4.84 25.57
N ARG A 167 -2.33 4.81 26.36
CA ARG A 167 -2.43 4.52 27.82
C ARG A 167 -3.20 5.58 28.58
N SER A 168 -3.21 6.81 28.08
CA SER A 168 -3.93 7.93 28.66
C SER A 168 -5.34 8.10 28.07
N ASN A 169 -5.68 7.35 27.03
CA ASN A 169 -6.94 7.44 26.30
C ASN A 169 -7.76 6.15 26.54
N GLN A 170 -8.89 6.29 27.23
CA GLN A 170 -9.78 5.15 27.54
C GLN A 170 -10.43 4.51 26.30
N ASN A 171 -10.31 5.14 25.13
CA ASN A 171 -10.96 4.68 23.89
C ASN A 171 -10.08 3.80 22.99
N GLU A 172 -8.78 3.66 23.29
CA GLU A 172 -7.85 2.87 22.47
C GLU A 172 -6.84 2.12 23.34
N THR A 173 -6.60 0.87 23.01
CA THR A 173 -5.61 0.02 23.68
C THR A 173 -4.25 0.05 22.95
N GLU A 174 -3.17 -0.31 23.65
CA GLU A 174 -1.85 -0.48 23.01
C GLU A 174 -1.90 -1.50 21.87
N SER A 175 -2.63 -2.60 22.05
CA SER A 175 -2.78 -3.64 21.04
C SER A 175 -3.49 -3.12 19.77
N GLU A 176 -4.50 -2.26 19.91
CA GLU A 176 -5.13 -1.62 18.76
C GLU A 176 -4.16 -0.70 18.02
N ILE A 177 -3.30 0.04 18.73
CA ILE A 177 -2.28 0.87 18.09
C ILE A 177 -1.20 0.03 17.41
N VAL A 178 -0.74 -1.05 18.03
CA VAL A 178 0.18 -2.02 17.39
C VAL A 178 -0.44 -2.52 16.09
N ASN A 179 -1.70 -2.93 16.10
CA ASN A 179 -2.42 -3.38 14.91
C ASN A 179 -2.55 -2.28 13.84
N VAL A 180 -2.72 -1.01 14.24
CA VAL A 180 -2.72 0.14 13.31
C VAL A 180 -1.43 0.16 12.50
N PHE A 181 -0.26 -0.03 13.10
CA PHE A 181 1.04 -0.04 12.39
C PHE A 181 1.37 -1.40 11.76
N ALA A 182 0.77 -2.47 12.22
CA ALA A 182 0.95 -3.80 11.65
C ALA A 182 0.14 -4.04 10.36
N SER A 183 -0.94 -3.31 10.13
CA SER A 183 -1.88 -3.57 9.02
C SER A 183 -1.50 -3.00 7.65
N PRO A 184 -0.78 -1.88 7.48
CA PRO A 184 -0.41 -1.36 6.16
C PRO A 184 0.34 -2.38 5.31
N ASP A 185 0.20 -2.29 3.98
CA ASP A 185 0.92 -3.18 3.08
C ASP A 185 2.43 -3.01 3.22
N LEU A 186 2.92 -1.79 3.34
CA LEU A 186 4.32 -1.50 3.64
C LEU A 186 4.42 -0.54 4.82
N LEU A 187 5.25 -0.88 5.79
CA LEU A 187 5.63 0.02 6.88
C LEU A 187 7.07 0.48 6.70
N ILE A 188 7.28 1.80 6.66
CA ILE A 188 8.61 2.40 6.69
C ILE A 188 8.81 3.02 8.07
N LEU A 189 9.76 2.45 8.82
CA LEU A 189 10.18 2.94 10.14
C LEU A 189 11.47 3.73 10.00
N ASP A 190 11.42 5.05 10.21
CA ASP A 190 12.61 5.90 10.17
C ASP A 190 13.17 6.17 11.57
N GLU A 191 14.47 6.49 11.64
CA GLU A 191 15.21 6.79 12.85
C GLU A 191 15.30 5.61 13.86
N VAL A 192 15.36 4.37 13.34
CA VAL A 192 15.49 3.18 14.18
C VAL A 192 16.86 3.19 14.88
N GLY A 193 16.86 3.04 16.22
CA GLY A 193 18.07 3.00 17.04
C GLY A 193 18.73 4.35 17.32
N VAL A 194 18.11 5.48 16.94
CA VAL A 194 18.69 6.83 17.18
C VAL A 194 18.54 7.28 18.63
N GLN A 195 17.56 6.79 19.35
CA GLN A 195 17.37 7.07 20.76
C GLN A 195 17.88 5.89 21.60
N PHE A 196 18.35 6.18 22.81
CA PHE A 196 18.78 5.14 23.78
C PHE A 196 17.55 4.27 24.14
N GLY A 197 17.29 3.26 23.32
CA GLY A 197 16.11 2.42 23.34
C GLY A 197 15.75 1.95 24.75
N SER A 198 14.72 2.52 25.32
CA SER A 198 14.14 1.99 26.54
C SER A 198 13.59 0.58 26.25
N GLU A 199 13.54 -0.29 27.23
CA GLU A 199 12.94 -1.62 27.09
C GLU A 199 11.49 -1.53 26.52
N PHE A 200 10.76 -0.48 26.90
CA PHE A 200 9.43 -0.22 26.33
C PHE A 200 9.47 0.05 24.81
N GLU A 201 10.44 0.84 24.35
CA GLU A 201 10.61 1.13 22.92
C GLU A 201 10.92 -0.15 22.12
N LYS A 202 11.86 -0.95 22.64
CA LYS A 202 12.21 -2.24 22.04
C LYS A 202 11.00 -3.19 22.00
N GLN A 203 10.22 -3.24 23.09
CA GLN A 203 9.02 -4.06 23.17
C GLN A 203 7.99 -3.66 22.12
N VAL A 204 7.68 -2.37 21.99
CA VAL A 204 6.72 -1.87 20.99
C VAL A 204 7.20 -2.18 19.56
N LEU A 205 8.48 -1.96 19.27
CA LEU A 205 9.06 -2.30 17.97
C LEU A 205 8.98 -3.80 17.69
N PHE A 206 9.30 -4.63 18.71
CA PHE A 206 9.16 -6.06 18.61
C PHE A 206 7.74 -6.47 18.29
N ASP A 207 6.74 -5.95 19.02
CA ASP A 207 5.35 -6.30 18.84
C ASP A 207 4.84 -5.94 17.43
N VAL A 208 5.15 -4.72 16.95
CA VAL A 208 4.76 -4.28 15.61
C VAL A 208 5.44 -5.13 14.53
N LEU A 209 6.75 -5.35 14.62
CA LEU A 209 7.49 -6.10 13.60
C LEU A 209 7.16 -7.59 13.63
N ASN A 210 6.88 -8.16 14.81
CA ASN A 210 6.42 -9.53 14.96
C ASN A 210 5.05 -9.75 14.31
N GLU A 211 4.09 -8.88 14.61
CA GLU A 211 2.74 -8.94 14.05
C GLU A 211 2.76 -8.82 12.52
N ARG A 212 3.65 -7.97 11.98
CA ARG A 212 3.85 -7.83 10.53
C ARG A 212 4.49 -9.06 9.91
N TYR A 213 5.51 -9.62 10.57
CA TYR A 213 6.14 -10.85 10.14
C TYR A 213 5.13 -12.01 10.04
N GLU A 214 4.30 -12.20 11.05
CA GLU A 214 3.27 -13.26 11.07
C GLU A 214 2.21 -13.08 9.97
N LYS A 215 1.95 -11.83 9.56
CA LYS A 215 1.00 -11.47 8.48
C LYS A 215 1.66 -11.36 7.10
N LEU A 216 2.92 -11.73 6.95
CA LEU A 216 3.71 -11.54 5.72
C LEU A 216 3.67 -10.09 5.21
N LYS A 217 3.66 -9.10 6.11
CA LYS A 217 3.64 -7.67 5.77
C LYS A 217 5.08 -7.12 5.77
N PRO A 218 5.62 -6.71 4.62
CA PRO A 218 7.00 -6.22 4.52
C PRO A 218 7.21 -4.91 5.29
N SER A 219 8.42 -4.73 5.83
CA SER A 219 8.85 -3.52 6.53
C SER A 219 10.16 -3.01 5.97
N ILE A 220 10.32 -1.69 5.85
CA ILE A 220 11.60 -1.05 5.54
C ILE A 220 12.04 -0.26 6.77
N LEU A 221 13.17 -0.62 7.34
CA LEU A 221 13.78 0.05 8.49
C LEU A 221 14.90 0.98 8.03
N LEU A 222 14.89 2.23 8.49
CA LEU A 222 15.93 3.22 8.20
C LEU A 222 16.69 3.55 9.48
N SER A 223 18.02 3.41 9.45
CA SER A 223 18.84 3.64 10.61
C SER A 223 20.10 4.44 10.27
N ASN A 224 20.53 5.27 11.22
CA ASN A 224 21.78 6.01 11.13
C ASN A 224 22.94 5.34 11.90
N ILE A 225 22.67 4.24 12.61
CA ILE A 225 23.69 3.46 13.30
C ILE A 225 24.17 2.30 12.41
N PRO A 226 25.42 1.80 12.65
CA PRO A 226 25.92 0.63 11.92
C PRO A 226 25.04 -0.60 12.06
N GLY A 227 25.08 -1.48 11.05
CA GLY A 227 24.20 -2.65 11.00
C GLY A 227 24.36 -3.62 12.18
N GLU A 228 25.58 -3.78 12.71
CA GLU A 228 25.88 -4.58 13.90
C GLU A 228 25.18 -4.01 15.13
N GLN A 229 25.36 -2.70 15.38
CA GLN A 229 24.70 -2.02 16.49
C GLN A 229 23.17 -2.01 16.36
N LEU A 230 22.66 -1.98 15.13
CA LEU A 230 21.22 -2.07 14.89
C LEU A 230 20.71 -3.48 15.21
N ALA A 231 21.47 -4.52 14.89
CA ALA A 231 21.14 -5.90 15.25
C ALA A 231 21.08 -6.10 16.77
N ASP A 232 22.06 -5.54 17.48
CA ASP A 232 22.08 -5.56 18.96
C ASP A 232 20.87 -4.81 19.55
N TYR A 233 20.49 -3.66 18.94
CA TYR A 233 19.36 -2.86 19.36
C TYR A 233 18.02 -3.57 19.17
N LEU A 234 17.80 -4.16 17.99
CA LEU A 234 16.55 -4.86 17.64
C LEU A 234 16.46 -6.25 18.27
N GLY A 235 17.58 -6.83 18.62
CA GLY A 235 17.71 -8.23 19.03
C GLY A 235 17.82 -9.18 17.84
N GLU A 236 18.46 -10.31 18.07
CA GLU A 236 18.78 -11.33 17.08
C GLU A 236 17.51 -11.84 16.38
N ARG A 237 16.48 -12.15 17.15
CA ARG A 237 15.20 -12.70 16.64
C ARG A 237 14.51 -11.76 15.62
N VAL A 238 14.46 -10.46 15.87
CA VAL A 238 13.86 -9.49 14.94
C VAL A 238 14.72 -9.35 13.70
N THR A 239 16.04 -9.30 13.88
CA THR A 239 16.99 -9.14 12.78
C THR A 239 16.94 -10.32 11.82
N ASP A 240 16.84 -11.55 12.32
CA ASP A 240 16.73 -12.75 11.52
C ASP A 240 15.44 -12.76 10.70
N ARG A 241 14.30 -12.45 11.33
CA ARG A 241 13.00 -12.33 10.64
C ARG A 241 13.01 -11.30 9.51
N LEU A 242 13.67 -10.16 9.74
CA LEU A 242 13.80 -9.12 8.69
C LEU A 242 14.69 -9.55 7.51
N ARG A 243 15.56 -10.54 7.72
CA ARG A 243 16.44 -11.12 6.68
C ARG A 243 15.84 -12.34 5.98
N GLU A 244 14.83 -12.94 6.55
CA GLU A 244 14.13 -14.07 5.90
C GLU A 244 13.52 -13.66 4.56
N ASN A 245 13.21 -14.66 3.75
CA ASN A 245 12.52 -14.51 2.46
C ASN A 245 13.19 -13.51 1.50
N GLY A 246 14.52 -13.42 1.53
CA GLY A 246 15.29 -12.51 0.68
C GLY A 246 15.39 -11.08 1.21
N GLY A 247 15.06 -10.85 2.48
CA GLY A 247 15.26 -9.56 3.14
C GLY A 247 16.73 -9.14 3.12
N LYS A 248 17.00 -7.86 2.84
CA LYS A 248 18.38 -7.35 2.66
C LYS A 248 18.67 -6.14 3.52
N MET A 249 19.92 -6.09 3.99
CA MET A 249 20.49 -4.88 4.57
C MET A 249 21.32 -4.15 3.51
N ILE A 250 21.00 -2.89 3.26
CA ILE A 250 21.64 -2.03 2.27
C ILE A 250 22.43 -0.95 2.99
N GLY A 251 23.74 -0.92 2.78
CA GLY A 251 24.64 0.08 3.33
C GLY A 251 24.64 1.38 2.52
N PHE A 252 24.56 2.51 3.21
CA PHE A 252 24.63 3.87 2.67
C PHE A 252 25.89 4.55 3.22
N ASP A 253 27.05 4.19 2.69
CA ASP A 253 28.38 4.54 3.18
C ASP A 253 29.04 5.75 2.50
N TRP A 254 28.32 6.43 1.64
CA TRP A 254 28.78 7.63 0.92
C TRP A 254 28.48 8.94 1.65
N ASP A 255 29.00 10.05 1.11
CA ASP A 255 28.83 11.37 1.67
C ASP A 255 27.38 11.90 1.58
N SER A 256 27.06 12.81 2.49
CA SER A 256 25.73 13.41 2.56
C SER A 256 25.44 14.32 1.36
N TYR A 257 24.28 14.16 0.73
CA TYR A 257 23.76 15.09 -0.29
C TYR A 257 23.44 16.50 0.23
N ARG A 258 23.38 16.69 1.56
CA ARG A 258 23.05 17.98 2.17
C ARG A 258 24.25 18.94 2.27
N ARG A 259 25.44 18.45 1.97
CA ARG A 259 26.70 19.22 2.07
C ARG A 259 27.23 19.72 0.73
N ASN A 260 26.48 19.48 -0.35
CA ASN A 260 26.84 19.94 -1.70
C ASN A 260 25.85 21.01 -2.16
#